data_1bc53a932a80982f14697a92c82d9073
#
_entry.id   1bc53a932a80982f14697a92c82d9073
#
_cell.length_a   1.000
_cell.length_b   1.000
_cell.length_c   1.000
_cell.angle_alpha   90.00
_cell.angle_beta   90.00
_cell.angle_gamma   90.00
#
_symmetry.space_group_name_H-M   'P 1'
#
loop_
_entity.id
_entity.type
_entity.pdbx_description
1 polymer ?
#
loop_
_entity_poly.entity_id
_entity_poly.type
_entity_poly.pdbx_seq_one_letter_code
_entity_poly.pdbx_strand_id
1 'polypeptide(L)'
;MQLSKVFYPCAELFIPSFYRIPRPLFFHPELLTLSNDAKLLYSLLLDRLSLSMSSQWFDETGRIYIYYTVSEVQFMLNCAKQKALQLLAELERAGLIERKRQGLCKPDMLYVNLLPEIESYCAVGNGNHTSVGMKISPPAV
;
A
#
# COMPACT_ATOMS: atom_id res chain seq x y z
N MET A 1 16.81 -22.54 5.30
CA MET A 1 15.93 -22.37 6.46
C MET A 1 14.57 -22.97 6.14
N GLN A 2 14.22 -24.07 6.75
CA GLN A 2 12.92 -24.70 6.52
C GLN A 2 11.89 -24.02 7.41
N LEU A 3 10.81 -23.54 6.81
CA LEU A 3 9.66 -23.07 7.55
C LEU A 3 9.01 -24.26 8.26
N SER A 4 8.89 -24.18 9.56
CA SER A 4 8.18 -25.21 10.34
C SER A 4 6.71 -25.21 9.93
N LYS A 5 6.22 -26.36 9.50
CA LYS A 5 4.78 -26.52 9.23
C LYS A 5 4.07 -26.54 10.59
N VAL A 6 3.38 -25.47 10.88
CA VAL A 6 2.56 -25.38 12.08
C VAL A 6 1.12 -25.58 11.69
N PHE A 7 0.49 -26.62 12.25
CA PHE A 7 -0.93 -26.86 12.11
C PHE A 7 -1.66 -26.21 13.28
N TYR A 8 -2.57 -25.29 12.99
CA TYR A 8 -3.40 -24.67 14.01
C TYR A 8 -4.74 -25.36 14.09
N PRO A 9 -5.19 -25.82 15.27
CA PRO A 9 -6.56 -26.26 15.43
C PRO A 9 -7.53 -25.10 15.17
N CYS A 10 -8.68 -25.40 14.56
CA CYS A 10 -9.65 -24.37 14.18
C CYS A 10 -10.11 -23.47 15.33
N ALA A 11 -10.03 -23.94 16.56
CA ALA A 11 -10.42 -23.18 17.75
C ALA A 11 -9.37 -22.15 18.21
N GLU A 12 -8.14 -22.23 17.71
CA GLU A 12 -7.03 -21.39 18.13
C GLU A 12 -6.36 -20.69 16.95
N LEU A 13 -7.15 -20.33 15.94
CA LEU A 13 -6.60 -19.68 14.75
C LEU A 13 -6.09 -18.29 15.08
N PHE A 14 -4.80 -18.20 15.37
CA PHE A 14 -4.09 -16.92 15.46
C PHE A 14 -3.64 -16.50 14.08
N ILE A 15 -4.33 -15.49 13.52
CA ILE A 15 -3.93 -14.89 12.25
C ILE A 15 -2.87 -13.83 12.55
N PRO A 16 -1.63 -13.99 12.07
CA PRO A 16 -0.61 -12.96 12.24
C PRO A 16 -1.01 -11.66 11.55
N SER A 17 -0.39 -10.57 11.96
CA SER A 17 -0.58 -9.28 11.27
C SER A 17 -0.25 -9.40 9.78
N PHE A 18 -0.96 -8.69 8.95
CA PHE A 18 -0.82 -8.77 7.50
C PHE A 18 -0.89 -7.39 6.86
N TYR A 19 -0.31 -7.29 5.67
CA TYR A 19 -0.47 -6.11 4.83
C TYR A 19 -1.75 -6.23 4.01
N ARG A 20 -2.45 -5.11 3.86
CA ARG A 20 -3.69 -5.07 3.07
C ARG A 20 -3.36 -4.64 1.65
N ILE A 21 -3.76 -5.44 0.69
CA ILE A 21 -3.63 -5.11 -0.73
C ILE A 21 -4.97 -4.60 -1.22
N PRO A 22 -5.06 -3.34 -1.70
CA PRO A 22 -6.32 -2.79 -2.20
C PRO A 22 -6.81 -3.55 -3.43
N ARG A 23 -8.06 -3.95 -3.43
CA ARG A 23 -8.67 -4.66 -4.55
C ARG A 23 -8.65 -3.89 -5.86
N PRO A 24 -8.86 -2.56 -5.89
CA PRO A 24 -8.83 -1.79 -7.13
C PRO A 24 -7.53 -1.91 -7.93
N LEU A 25 -6.42 -2.25 -7.30
CA LEU A 25 -5.16 -2.50 -8.00
C LEU A 25 -5.25 -3.62 -9.05
N PHE A 26 -6.21 -4.53 -8.89
CA PHE A 26 -6.41 -5.66 -9.79
C PHE A 26 -7.52 -5.45 -10.82
N PHE A 27 -8.38 -4.47 -10.61
CA PHE A 27 -9.59 -4.28 -11.42
C PHE A 27 -9.70 -2.92 -12.09
N HIS A 28 -9.10 -1.88 -11.52
CA HIS A 28 -9.21 -0.54 -12.06
C HIS A 28 -8.45 -0.43 -13.39
N PRO A 29 -9.11 0.02 -14.49
CA PRO A 29 -8.50 0.02 -15.82
C PRO A 29 -7.16 0.76 -15.90
N GLU A 30 -7.02 1.86 -15.19
CA GLU A 30 -5.79 2.67 -15.18
C GLU A 30 -4.64 2.00 -14.40
N LEU A 31 -4.95 1.00 -13.57
CA LEU A 31 -3.98 0.33 -12.71
C LEU A 31 -3.59 -1.06 -13.18
N LEU A 32 -4.24 -1.57 -14.23
CA LEU A 32 -3.96 -2.90 -14.76
C LEU A 32 -2.55 -3.04 -15.33
N THR A 33 -1.93 -1.93 -15.73
CA THR A 33 -0.58 -1.90 -16.29
C THR A 33 0.51 -1.87 -15.24
N LEU A 34 0.16 -1.69 -13.95
CA LEU A 34 1.12 -1.73 -12.87
C LEU A 34 1.74 -3.12 -12.72
N SER A 35 3.06 -3.16 -12.50
CA SER A 35 3.73 -4.41 -12.15
C SER A 35 3.26 -4.92 -10.79
N ASN A 36 3.36 -6.22 -10.56
CA ASN A 36 3.01 -6.82 -9.29
C ASN A 36 3.86 -6.26 -8.15
N ASP A 37 5.13 -5.99 -8.40
CA ASP A 37 6.02 -5.39 -7.42
C ASP A 37 5.57 -3.98 -7.03
N ALA A 38 5.08 -3.19 -7.99
CA ALA A 38 4.54 -1.86 -7.72
C ALA A 38 3.26 -1.93 -6.87
N LYS A 39 2.40 -2.91 -7.10
CA LYS A 39 1.20 -3.14 -6.28
C LYS A 39 1.58 -3.50 -4.84
N LEU A 40 2.59 -4.36 -4.67
CA LEU A 40 3.11 -4.69 -3.34
C LEU A 40 3.69 -3.47 -2.65
N LEU A 41 4.49 -2.68 -3.36
CA LEU A 41 5.07 -1.45 -2.80
C LEU A 41 3.98 -0.48 -2.35
N TYR A 42 2.96 -0.27 -3.16
CA TYR A 42 1.84 0.60 -2.79
C TYR A 42 1.15 0.12 -1.50
N SER A 43 0.98 -1.18 -1.35
CA SER A 43 0.40 -1.78 -0.14
C SER A 43 1.26 -1.53 1.10
N LEU A 44 2.58 -1.60 0.96
CA LEU A 44 3.53 -1.26 2.03
C LEU A 44 3.45 0.23 2.40
N LEU A 45 3.30 1.10 1.41
CA LEU A 45 3.16 2.54 1.65
C LEU A 45 1.85 2.87 2.36
N LEU A 46 0.76 2.19 2.03
CA LEU A 46 -0.52 2.35 2.73
C LEU A 46 -0.43 1.94 4.19
N ASP A 47 0.29 0.88 4.49
CA ASP A 47 0.54 0.45 5.87
C ASP A 47 1.30 1.53 6.65
N ARG A 48 2.37 2.07 6.06
CA ARG A 48 3.12 3.17 6.66
C ARG A 48 2.25 4.43 6.83
N LEU A 49 1.36 4.70 5.89
CA LEU A 49 0.41 5.80 5.99
C LEU A 49 -0.50 5.65 7.19
N SER A 50 -0.99 4.46 7.49
CA SER A 50 -1.79 4.18 8.67
C SER A 50 -1.05 4.52 9.96
N LEU A 51 0.22 4.18 10.05
CA LEU A 51 1.09 4.53 11.18
C LEU A 51 1.30 6.04 11.28
N SER A 52 1.47 6.70 10.14
CA SER A 52 1.64 8.15 10.06
C SER A 52 0.39 8.90 10.53
N MET A 53 -0.79 8.41 10.21
CA MET A 53 -2.05 8.95 10.71
C MET A 53 -2.13 8.87 12.23
N SER A 54 -1.73 7.76 12.82
CA SER A 54 -1.70 7.58 14.28
C SER A 54 -0.67 8.50 14.94
N SER A 55 0.43 8.80 14.25
CA SER A 55 1.51 9.68 14.73
C SER A 55 1.29 11.16 14.42
N GLN A 56 0.20 11.50 13.75
CA GLN A 56 -0.18 12.88 13.38
C GLN A 56 0.87 13.60 12.52
N TRP A 57 1.44 12.93 11.57
CA TRP A 57 2.41 13.51 10.64
C TRP A 57 1.70 14.26 9.50
N PHE A 58 1.36 15.52 9.78
CA PHE A 58 0.71 16.41 8.82
C PHE A 58 1.68 17.50 8.38
N ASP A 59 1.59 17.91 7.13
CA ASP A 59 2.29 19.09 6.64
C ASP A 59 1.55 20.38 7.03
N GLU A 60 2.07 21.54 6.61
CA GLU A 60 1.48 22.85 6.88
C GLU A 60 0.07 22.99 6.31
N THR A 61 -0.27 22.24 5.27
CA THR A 61 -1.60 22.24 4.64
C THR A 61 -2.57 21.24 5.26
N GLY A 62 -2.10 20.45 6.24
CA GLY A 62 -2.88 19.39 6.85
C GLY A 62 -2.89 18.08 6.09
N ARG A 63 -2.06 17.95 5.07
CA ARG A 63 -1.94 16.72 4.28
C ARG A 63 -0.99 15.74 4.94
N ILE A 64 -1.37 14.48 5.05
CA ILE A 64 -0.56 13.43 5.66
C ILE A 64 0.55 13.02 4.71
N TYR A 65 1.76 12.90 5.26
CA TYR A 65 2.92 12.41 4.52
C TYR A 65 3.60 11.27 5.26
N ILE A 66 4.43 10.52 4.53
CA ILE A 66 5.26 9.47 5.08
C ILE A 66 6.70 9.67 4.63
N TYR A 67 7.63 9.10 5.39
CA TYR A 67 9.01 8.90 4.96
C TYR A 67 9.18 7.44 4.57
N TYR A 68 9.63 7.22 3.35
CA TYR A 68 9.95 5.87 2.89
C TYR A 68 11.15 5.96 1.96
N THR A 69 12.29 5.48 2.43
CA THR A 69 13.54 5.61 1.69
C THR A 69 13.69 4.52 0.62
N VAL A 70 14.53 4.78 -0.37
CA VAL A 70 14.88 3.78 -1.39
C VAL A 70 15.49 2.54 -0.72
N SER A 71 16.27 2.73 0.34
CA SER A 71 16.84 1.62 1.12
C SER A 71 15.79 0.75 1.78
N GLU A 72 14.71 1.34 2.28
CA GLU A 72 13.58 0.59 2.83
C GLU A 72 12.86 -0.22 1.76
N VAL A 73 12.66 0.33 0.57
CA VAL A 73 12.09 -0.38 -0.57
C VAL A 73 12.96 -1.58 -0.93
N GLN A 74 14.28 -1.37 -1.02
CA GLN A 74 15.23 -2.45 -1.32
C GLN A 74 15.16 -3.57 -0.28
N PHE A 75 15.08 -3.20 0.99
CA PHE A 75 15.00 -4.17 2.09
C PHE A 75 13.68 -4.95 2.05
N MET A 76 12.55 -4.27 1.91
CA MET A 76 11.23 -4.89 1.96
C MET A 76 10.96 -5.79 0.75
N LEU A 77 11.37 -5.37 -0.43
CA LEU A 77 11.13 -6.11 -1.67
C LEU A 77 12.33 -6.95 -2.12
N ASN A 78 13.43 -6.89 -1.38
CA ASN A 78 14.66 -7.61 -1.69
C ASN A 78 15.09 -7.38 -3.15
N CYS A 79 15.26 -6.12 -3.52
CA CYS A 79 15.60 -5.72 -4.87
C CYS A 79 16.79 -4.75 -4.90
N ALA A 80 17.37 -4.56 -6.08
CA ALA A 80 18.45 -3.60 -6.29
C ALA A 80 17.91 -2.16 -6.27
N LYS A 81 18.80 -1.21 -6.02
CA LYS A 81 18.46 0.22 -5.97
C LYS A 81 17.75 0.71 -7.24
N GLN A 82 18.23 0.28 -8.40
CA GLN A 82 17.62 0.65 -9.69
C GLN A 82 16.18 0.17 -9.80
N LYS A 83 15.90 -1.05 -9.37
CA LYS A 83 14.55 -1.59 -9.35
C LYS A 83 13.66 -0.81 -8.38
N ALA A 84 14.15 -0.48 -7.20
CA ALA A 84 13.41 0.31 -6.22
C ALA A 84 13.05 1.69 -6.77
N LEU A 85 13.98 2.38 -7.40
CA LEU A 85 13.73 3.67 -8.05
C LEU A 85 12.70 3.55 -9.17
N GLN A 86 12.79 2.49 -9.95
CA GLN A 86 11.87 2.21 -11.05
C GLN A 86 10.43 1.98 -10.54
N LEU A 87 10.27 1.26 -9.44
CA LEU A 87 8.97 1.01 -8.83
C LEU A 87 8.34 2.30 -8.26
N LEU A 88 9.14 3.12 -7.61
CA LEU A 88 8.67 4.42 -7.13
C LEU A 88 8.24 5.33 -8.28
N ALA A 89 9.00 5.35 -9.37
CA ALA A 89 8.65 6.11 -10.57
C ALA A 89 7.37 5.58 -11.23
N GLU A 90 7.18 4.28 -11.21
CA GLU A 90 5.97 3.64 -11.74
C GLU A 90 4.73 4.06 -10.98
N LEU A 91 4.78 4.05 -9.64
CA LEU A 91 3.69 4.52 -8.79
C LEU A 91 3.42 6.02 -8.97
N GLU A 92 4.47 6.81 -9.11
CA GLU A 92 4.35 8.25 -9.33
C GLU A 92 3.67 8.56 -10.68
N ARG A 93 4.03 7.86 -11.75
CA ARG A 93 3.39 7.97 -13.07
C ARG A 93 1.92 7.55 -13.05
N ALA A 94 1.58 6.55 -12.23
CA ALA A 94 0.20 6.11 -12.06
C ALA A 94 -0.63 7.08 -11.20
N GLY A 95 -0.02 8.10 -10.61
CA GLY A 95 -0.71 9.05 -9.76
C GLY A 95 -1.02 8.54 -8.36
N LEU A 96 -0.41 7.41 -7.95
CA LEU A 96 -0.66 6.82 -6.63
C LEU A 96 0.20 7.43 -5.54
N ILE A 97 1.32 8.02 -5.89
CA ILE A 97 2.18 8.74 -4.95
C ILE A 97 2.68 10.05 -5.56
N GLU A 98 3.02 10.98 -4.68
CA GLU A 98 3.75 12.20 -5.03
C GLU A 98 4.98 12.30 -4.14
N ARG A 99 6.13 12.57 -4.75
CA ARG A 99 7.38 12.73 -4.01
C ARG A 99 7.75 14.20 -3.91
N LYS A 100 8.10 14.63 -2.71
CA LYS A 100 8.62 15.97 -2.46
C LYS A 100 10.02 15.86 -1.88
N ARG A 101 11.00 16.37 -2.62
CA ARG A 101 12.39 16.44 -2.15
C ARG A 101 12.53 17.55 -1.11
N GLN A 102 13.22 17.24 -0.02
CA GLN A 102 13.50 18.19 1.05
C GLN A 102 14.90 18.80 0.97
N GLY A 103 15.73 18.34 0.03
CA GLY A 103 17.13 18.78 -0.15
C GLY A 103 18.14 17.68 0.10
N LEU A 104 19.43 18.05 0.10
CA LEU A 104 20.53 17.10 0.30
C LEU A 104 20.48 16.48 1.69
N CYS A 105 20.72 15.17 1.75
CA CYS A 105 20.78 14.36 2.99
C CYS A 105 19.49 14.27 3.79
N LYS A 106 18.35 14.69 3.23
CA LYS A 106 17.03 14.49 3.87
C LYS A 106 16.22 13.47 3.09
N PRO A 107 15.46 12.59 3.78
CA PRO A 107 14.57 11.66 3.09
C PRO A 107 13.47 12.42 2.35
N ASP A 108 13.05 11.88 1.21
CA ASP A 108 11.93 12.43 0.46
C ASP A 108 10.63 12.24 1.23
N MET A 109 9.79 13.25 1.22
CA MET A 109 8.43 13.14 1.70
C MET A 109 7.56 12.49 0.62
N LEU A 110 6.81 11.48 1.00
CA LEU A 110 5.87 10.81 0.11
C LEU A 110 4.44 11.11 0.53
N TYR A 111 3.64 11.58 -0.40
CA TYR A 111 2.20 11.70 -0.27
C TYR A 111 1.56 10.51 -0.99
N VAL A 112 0.86 9.68 -0.25
CA VAL A 112 0.17 8.52 -0.82
C VAL A 112 -1.26 8.93 -1.14
N ASN A 113 -1.62 8.84 -2.42
CA ASN A 113 -2.97 9.12 -2.87
C ASN A 113 -3.83 7.88 -2.69
N LEU A 114 -4.99 8.05 -2.07
CA LEU A 114 -5.96 6.98 -1.92
C LEU A 114 -6.79 6.88 -3.20
N LEU A 115 -7.10 5.66 -3.58
CA LEU A 115 -8.03 5.41 -4.67
C LEU A 115 -9.46 5.75 -4.20
N PRO A 116 -10.32 6.33 -5.06
CA PRO A 116 -11.67 6.72 -4.67
C PRO A 116 -12.49 5.61 -4.03
N GLU A 117 -12.32 4.39 -4.50
CA GLU A 117 -12.98 3.21 -3.95
C GLU A 117 -12.44 2.80 -2.59
N ILE A 118 -11.19 3.16 -2.28
CA ILE A 118 -10.59 2.95 -0.95
C ILE A 118 -11.15 3.97 0.03
N GLU A 119 -11.38 5.20 -0.40
CA GLU A 119 -11.99 6.23 0.44
C GLU A 119 -13.38 5.81 0.92
N SER A 120 -14.17 5.19 0.06
CA SER A 120 -15.49 4.68 0.44
C SER A 120 -15.39 3.52 1.44
N TYR A 121 -14.35 2.72 1.37
CA TYR A 121 -14.10 1.65 2.34
C TYR A 121 -13.66 2.17 3.71
N CYS A 122 -12.86 3.22 3.74
CA CYS A 122 -12.44 3.83 5.00
C CYS A 122 -13.59 4.53 5.72
N ALA A 123 -14.55 5.08 5.00
CA ALA A 123 -15.72 5.73 5.57
C ALA A 123 -16.72 4.76 6.21
N VAL A 124 -16.69 3.49 5.84
CA VAL A 124 -17.59 2.43 6.35
C VAL A 124 -16.97 1.65 7.53
N GLY A 125 -15.81 2.07 8.01
CA GLY A 125 -14.98 1.31 8.96
C GLY A 125 -15.45 1.25 10.40
N ASN A 126 -16.75 1.38 10.72
CA ASN A 126 -17.26 1.13 12.06
C ASN A 126 -18.69 0.56 12.07
N GLY A 127 -18.92 -0.49 11.36
CA GLY A 127 -20.22 -1.14 11.47
C GLY A 127 -20.24 -2.44 10.69
N ASN A 128 -20.34 -3.52 11.46
CA ASN A 128 -20.77 -4.83 11.04
C ASN A 128 -20.39 -5.24 9.60
N HIS A 129 -19.58 -6.28 9.54
CA HIS A 129 -19.41 -7.11 8.34
C HIS A 129 -20.76 -7.57 7.79
N THR A 130 -21.46 -6.69 7.17
CA THR A 130 -22.38 -7.10 6.15
C THR A 130 -21.52 -7.27 4.90
N SER A 131 -21.27 -8.49 4.54
CA SER A 131 -20.75 -8.84 3.25
C SER A 131 -21.64 -8.18 2.21
N VAL A 132 -21.28 -7.00 1.78
CA VAL A 132 -21.85 -6.45 0.56
C VAL A 132 -21.37 -7.39 -0.52
N GLY A 133 -22.28 -8.20 -1.04
CA GLY A 133 -22.01 -9.05 -2.16
C GLY A 133 -21.55 -8.18 -3.31
N MET A 134 -20.26 -8.00 -3.41
CA MET A 134 -19.68 -7.46 -4.61
C MET A 134 -19.95 -8.47 -5.71
N LYS A 135 -20.90 -8.16 -6.57
CA LYS A 135 -20.96 -8.81 -7.86
C LYS A 135 -19.73 -8.40 -8.63
N ILE A 136 -18.65 -9.13 -8.40
CA ILE A 136 -17.50 -9.05 -9.27
C ILE A 136 -17.92 -9.73 -10.56
N SER A 137 -18.32 -8.92 -11.53
CA SER A 137 -18.37 -9.42 -12.90
C SER A 137 -16.92 -9.58 -13.32
N PRO A 138 -16.46 -10.81 -13.63
CA PRO A 138 -15.12 -10.95 -14.18
C PRO A 138 -15.05 -10.10 -15.44
N PRO A 139 -13.91 -9.41 -15.67
CA PRO A 139 -13.74 -8.68 -16.90
C PRO A 139 -13.95 -9.66 -18.04
N ALA A 140 -14.81 -9.33 -18.96
CA ALA A 140 -14.98 -10.11 -20.19
C ALA A 140 -13.63 -10.14 -20.90
N VAL A 141 -13.09 -11.33 -21.05
CA VAL A 141 -11.88 -11.56 -21.81
C VAL A 141 -12.17 -11.28 -23.28
#